data_ad26caf59d31977f5a4f9fbc20cf0219
#
_entry.id   ad26caf59d31977f5a4f9fbc20cf0219
#
_cell.length_a   1.000
_cell.length_b   1.000
_cell.length_c   1.000
_cell.angle_alpha   90.00
_cell.angle_beta   90.00
_cell.angle_gamma   90.00
#
_symmetry.space_group_name_H-M   'P 1'
#
loop_
_entity.id
_entity.type
_entity.pdbx_description
1 polymer ?
#
loop_
_entity_poly.entity_id
_entity_poly.type
_entity_poly.pdbx_seq_one_letter_code
_entity_poly.pdbx_strand_id
1 'polypeptide(L)'
;MIDQTLLQQQQKRLTALQEVLEKEFAALKQRQVTELAELANNKTTLLAQLTALDNQARQNATDDEYQSWRENLHDLLRSCREKNEVNGKLIEMNLIASRKL
;
A
#
# COMPACT_ATOMS: atom_id res chain seq x y z
N MET A 1 19.10 -16.14 -6.02
CA MET A 1 18.21 -16.64 -4.95
C MET A 1 17.66 -15.48 -4.14
N ILE A 2 16.33 -15.42 -3.94
CA ILE A 2 15.74 -14.38 -3.11
C ILE A 2 16.01 -14.68 -1.64
N ASP A 3 16.58 -13.69 -0.94
CA ASP A 3 16.84 -13.79 0.48
C ASP A 3 15.53 -13.79 1.28
N GLN A 4 15.43 -14.66 2.27
CA GLN A 4 14.30 -14.72 3.20
C GLN A 4 14.09 -13.37 3.92
N THR A 5 15.18 -12.69 4.23
CA THR A 5 15.14 -11.35 4.84
C THR A 5 14.42 -10.35 3.95
N LEU A 6 14.63 -10.42 2.64
CA LEU A 6 14.00 -9.53 1.68
C LEU A 6 12.47 -9.75 1.65
N LEU A 7 12.04 -11.02 1.69
CA LEU A 7 10.63 -11.38 1.76
C LEU A 7 9.98 -10.84 3.04
N GLN A 8 10.64 -11.02 4.18
CA GLN A 8 10.16 -10.53 5.46
C GLN A 8 10.04 -9.01 5.48
N GLN A 9 10.99 -8.29 4.91
CA GLN A 9 10.94 -6.84 4.79
C GLN A 9 9.75 -6.38 3.95
N GLN A 10 9.48 -7.08 2.86
CA GLN A 10 8.35 -6.76 2.00
C GLN A 10 7.02 -7.00 2.71
N GLN A 11 6.90 -8.14 3.40
CA GLN A 11 5.70 -8.46 4.18
C GLN A 11 5.44 -7.43 5.28
N LYS A 12 6.48 -7.01 5.96
CA LYS A 12 6.40 -5.99 7.02
C LYS A 12 5.90 -4.66 6.48
N ARG A 13 6.43 -4.23 5.34
CA ARG A 13 6.02 -2.96 4.73
C ARG A 13 4.63 -3.01 4.14
N LEU A 14 4.21 -4.14 3.59
CA LEU A 14 2.84 -4.33 3.12
C LEU A 14 1.84 -4.30 4.27
N THR A 15 2.19 -4.91 5.41
CA THR A 15 1.36 -4.84 6.62
C THR A 15 1.26 -3.40 7.12
N ALA A 16 2.36 -2.65 7.12
CA ALA A 16 2.34 -1.24 7.48
C ALA A 16 1.48 -0.43 6.53
N LEU A 17 1.52 -0.73 5.23
CA LEU A 17 0.66 -0.08 4.24
C LEU A 17 -0.82 -0.38 4.49
N GLN A 18 -1.18 -1.62 4.84
CA GLN A 18 -2.55 -1.94 5.22
C GLN A 18 -3.03 -1.08 6.38
N GLU A 19 -2.21 -0.91 7.40
CA GLU A 19 -2.55 -0.08 8.56
C GLU A 19 -2.75 1.38 8.18
N VAL A 20 -1.87 1.91 7.32
CA VAL A 20 -2.00 3.29 6.81
C VAL A 20 -3.31 3.45 6.02
N LEU A 21 -3.65 2.49 5.17
CA LEU A 21 -4.88 2.53 4.38
C LEU A 21 -6.13 2.44 5.26
N GLU A 22 -6.09 1.64 6.33
CA GLU A 22 -7.19 1.56 7.30
C GLU A 22 -7.36 2.88 8.05
N LYS A 23 -6.27 3.51 8.46
CA LYS A 23 -6.31 4.83 9.10
C LYS A 23 -6.79 5.91 8.13
N GLU A 24 -6.36 5.85 6.88
CA GLU A 24 -6.85 6.75 5.83
C GLU A 24 -8.36 6.61 5.64
N PHE A 25 -8.87 5.39 5.60
CA PHE A 25 -10.31 5.14 5.51
C PHE A 25 -11.07 5.79 6.67
N ALA A 26 -10.61 5.59 7.91
CA ALA A 26 -11.23 6.19 9.08
C ALA A 26 -11.18 7.71 9.05
N ALA A 27 -10.04 8.28 8.65
CA ALA A 27 -9.88 9.73 8.55
C ALA A 27 -10.77 10.33 7.45
N LEU A 28 -10.94 9.63 6.33
CA LEU A 28 -11.84 10.06 5.25
C LEU A 28 -13.28 10.06 5.70
N LYS A 29 -13.71 9.06 6.46
CA LYS A 29 -15.07 9.00 7.00
C LYS A 29 -15.34 10.13 8.00
N GLN A 30 -14.34 10.53 8.77
CA GLN A 30 -14.44 11.57 9.80
C GLN A 30 -13.99 12.94 9.29
N ARG A 31 -13.55 13.03 8.03
CA ARG A 31 -13.06 14.27 7.38
C ARG A 31 -11.92 14.95 8.16
N GLN A 32 -10.98 14.17 8.65
CA GLN A 32 -9.82 14.66 9.41
C GLN A 32 -8.69 15.04 8.45
N VAL A 33 -8.71 16.25 7.94
CA VAL A 33 -7.82 16.72 6.86
C VAL A 33 -6.33 16.68 7.26
N THR A 34 -6.01 17.06 8.49
CA THR A 34 -4.61 17.08 8.96
C THR A 34 -4.00 15.67 8.96
N GLU A 35 -4.76 14.70 9.44
CA GLU A 35 -4.33 13.31 9.47
C GLU A 35 -4.16 12.73 8.05
N LEU A 36 -5.03 13.14 7.13
CA LEU A 36 -4.96 12.69 5.73
C LEU A 36 -3.64 13.10 5.07
N ALA A 37 -3.17 14.32 5.32
CA ALA A 37 -1.91 14.79 4.76
C ALA A 37 -0.72 13.97 5.26
N GLU A 38 -0.67 13.67 6.55
CA GLU A 38 0.36 12.85 7.16
C GLU A 38 0.30 11.41 6.64
N LEU A 39 -0.89 10.83 6.56
CA LEU A 39 -1.10 9.47 6.04
C LEU A 39 -0.70 9.37 4.56
N ALA A 40 -0.97 10.40 3.76
CA ALA A 40 -0.55 10.44 2.36
C ALA A 40 0.98 10.40 2.23
N ASN A 41 1.69 11.13 3.09
CA ASN A 41 3.16 11.10 3.12
C ASN A 41 3.68 9.72 3.50
N ASN A 42 3.10 9.10 4.52
CA ASN A 42 3.47 7.75 4.95
C ASN A 42 3.23 6.73 3.84
N LYS A 43 2.11 6.83 3.14
CA LYS A 43 1.77 5.96 2.01
C LYS A 43 2.80 6.10 0.88
N THR A 44 3.18 7.32 0.52
CA THR A 44 4.18 7.59 -0.52
C THR A 44 5.52 6.97 -0.15
N THR A 45 5.97 7.12 1.09
CA THR A 45 7.22 6.53 1.58
C THR A 45 7.19 5.00 1.50
N LEU A 46 6.10 4.38 1.96
CA LEU A 46 5.95 2.93 1.93
C LEU A 46 5.93 2.40 0.50
N LEU A 47 5.24 3.07 -0.41
CA LEU A 47 5.18 2.67 -1.81
C LEU A 47 6.56 2.72 -2.47
N ALA A 48 7.36 3.76 -2.17
CA ALA A 48 8.72 3.86 -2.68
C ALA A 48 9.60 2.73 -2.16
N GLN A 49 9.48 2.39 -0.87
CA GLN A 49 10.23 1.29 -0.26
C GLN A 49 9.82 -0.07 -0.85
N LEU A 50 8.53 -0.28 -1.06
CA LEU A 50 8.00 -1.50 -1.67
C LEU A 50 8.50 -1.67 -3.10
N THR A 51 8.52 -0.60 -3.88
CA THR A 51 9.04 -0.60 -5.25
C THR A 51 10.52 -0.97 -5.28
N ALA A 52 11.32 -0.39 -4.37
CA ALA A 52 12.75 -0.69 -4.28
C ALA A 52 13.01 -2.15 -3.95
N LEU A 53 12.24 -2.72 -3.00
CA LEU A 53 12.37 -4.13 -2.63
C LEU A 53 11.95 -5.07 -3.76
N ASP A 54 10.89 -4.72 -4.48
CA ASP A 54 10.44 -5.51 -5.65
C ASP A 54 11.51 -5.52 -6.74
N ASN A 55 12.13 -4.38 -7.01
CA ASN A 55 13.21 -4.28 -7.99
C ASN A 55 14.42 -5.11 -7.57
N GLN A 56 14.79 -5.11 -6.30
CA GLN A 56 15.84 -5.97 -5.78
C GLN A 56 15.51 -7.45 -5.99
N ALA A 57 14.29 -7.85 -5.72
CA ALA A 57 13.83 -9.22 -5.91
C ALA A 57 13.95 -9.64 -7.38
N ARG A 58 13.52 -8.76 -8.30
CA ARG A 58 13.61 -9.03 -9.74
C ARG A 58 15.06 -9.22 -10.21
N GLN A 59 15.96 -8.37 -9.72
CA GLN A 59 17.37 -8.38 -10.15
C GLN A 59 18.12 -9.60 -9.65
N ASN A 60 17.74 -10.13 -8.50
CA ASN A 60 18.49 -11.18 -7.79
C ASN A 60 17.85 -12.57 -7.90
N ALA A 61 16.77 -12.72 -8.65
CA ALA A 61 15.98 -13.94 -8.70
C ALA A 61 15.83 -14.46 -10.13
N THR A 62 15.68 -15.77 -10.25
CA THR A 62 15.18 -16.38 -11.49
C THR A 62 13.70 -16.04 -11.64
N ASP A 63 13.13 -16.27 -12.83
CA ASP A 63 11.70 -16.03 -13.08
C ASP A 63 10.81 -16.84 -12.11
N ASP A 64 11.17 -18.10 -11.87
CA ASP A 64 10.43 -18.96 -10.95
C ASP A 64 10.51 -18.47 -9.50
N GLU A 65 11.68 -18.02 -9.08
CA GLU A 65 11.86 -17.45 -7.74
C GLU A 65 11.06 -16.16 -7.57
N TYR A 66 11.06 -15.31 -8.57
CA TYR A 66 10.31 -14.05 -8.52
C TYR A 66 8.80 -14.32 -8.50
N GLN A 67 8.32 -15.28 -9.28
CA GLN A 67 6.91 -15.67 -9.26
C GLN A 67 6.49 -16.21 -7.90
N SER A 68 7.33 -17.05 -7.28
CA SER A 68 7.10 -17.55 -5.94
C SER A 68 7.06 -16.42 -4.90
N TRP A 69 7.95 -15.44 -5.03
CA TRP A 69 7.94 -14.22 -4.23
C TRP A 69 6.60 -13.50 -4.32
N ARG A 70 6.09 -13.30 -5.54
CA ARG A 70 4.81 -12.63 -5.75
C ARG A 70 3.64 -13.43 -5.20
N GLU A 71 3.65 -14.75 -5.33
CA GLU A 71 2.62 -15.62 -4.78
C GLU A 71 2.54 -15.53 -3.25
N ASN A 72 3.68 -15.48 -2.57
CA ASN A 72 3.74 -15.32 -1.12
C ASN A 72 3.16 -13.98 -0.65
N LEU A 73 3.21 -12.96 -1.50
CA LEU A 73 2.72 -11.61 -1.17
C LEU A 73 1.34 -11.33 -1.73
N HIS A 74 0.77 -12.25 -2.50
CA HIS A 74 -0.47 -12.04 -3.26
C HIS A 74 -1.63 -11.53 -2.42
N ASP A 75 -1.89 -12.15 -1.27
CA ASP A 75 -3.04 -11.79 -0.44
C ASP A 75 -2.87 -10.40 0.17
N LEU A 76 -1.66 -10.07 0.63
CA LEU A 76 -1.35 -8.75 1.16
C LEU A 76 -1.45 -7.67 0.08
N LEU A 77 -0.92 -7.93 -1.10
CA LEU A 77 -0.99 -7.01 -2.24
C LEU A 77 -2.44 -6.76 -2.66
N ARG A 78 -3.23 -7.82 -2.73
CA ARG A 78 -4.64 -7.73 -3.08
C ARG A 78 -5.41 -6.92 -2.04
N SER A 79 -5.20 -7.17 -0.76
CA SER A 79 -5.84 -6.43 0.33
C SER A 79 -5.51 -4.95 0.26
N CYS A 80 -4.24 -4.60 0.06
CA CYS A 80 -3.83 -3.19 -0.06
C CYS A 80 -4.48 -2.52 -1.28
N ARG A 81 -4.53 -3.21 -2.41
CA ARG A 81 -5.15 -2.69 -3.63
C ARG A 81 -6.63 -2.41 -3.43
N GLU A 82 -7.36 -3.35 -2.83
CA GLU A 82 -8.79 -3.20 -2.57
C GLU A 82 -9.07 -2.03 -1.62
N LYS A 83 -8.29 -1.91 -0.54
CA LYS A 83 -8.41 -0.80 0.40
C LYS A 83 -8.12 0.54 -0.26
N ASN A 84 -7.11 0.58 -1.10
CA ASN A 84 -6.75 1.82 -1.81
C ASN A 84 -7.83 2.24 -2.80
N GLU A 85 -8.47 1.30 -3.48
CA GLU A 85 -9.59 1.58 -4.38
C GLU A 85 -10.80 2.15 -3.64
N VAL A 86 -11.14 1.56 -2.49
CA VAL A 86 -12.23 2.06 -1.64
C VAL A 86 -11.93 3.48 -1.18
N ASN A 87 -10.71 3.73 -0.71
CA ASN A 87 -10.31 5.07 -0.25
C ASN A 87 -10.35 6.08 -1.40
N GLY A 88 -9.95 5.69 -2.60
CA GLY A 88 -10.03 6.55 -3.79
C GLY A 88 -11.45 6.96 -4.10
N LYS A 89 -12.40 6.05 -3.99
CA LYS A 89 -13.83 6.35 -4.19
C LYS A 89 -14.37 7.31 -3.13
N LEU A 90 -13.97 7.14 -1.87
CA LEU A 90 -14.36 8.03 -0.79
C LEU A 90 -13.82 9.45 -1.01
N ILE A 91 -12.60 9.58 -1.49
CA ILE A 91 -12.01 10.88 -1.84
C ILE A 91 -12.84 11.56 -2.92
N GLU A 92 -13.21 10.84 -3.98
CA GLU A 92 -14.06 11.38 -5.06
C GLU A 92 -15.40 11.83 -4.53
N MET A 93 -16.05 11.02 -3.70
CA MET A 93 -17.36 11.36 -3.11
C MET A 93 -17.28 12.61 -2.24
N ASN A 94 -16.23 12.74 -1.44
CA ASN A 94 -16.00 13.91 -0.61
C ASN A 94 -15.79 15.18 -1.43
N LEU A 95 -15.05 15.07 -2.54
CA LEU A 95 -14.84 16.19 -3.46
C LEU A 95 -16.16 16.62 -4.12
N ILE A 96 -16.97 15.68 -4.58
CA ILE A 96 -18.28 15.97 -5.19
C ILE A 96 -19.20 16.66 -4.16
N ALA A 97 -19.26 16.14 -2.94
CA ALA A 97 -20.07 16.74 -1.89
C ALA A 97 -19.62 18.17 -1.58
N SER A 98 -18.31 18.42 -1.53
CA SER A 98 -17.77 19.77 -1.29
C SER A 98 -18.13 20.75 -2.41
N ARG A 99 -18.17 20.28 -3.66
CA ARG A 99 -18.51 21.11 -4.83
C ARG A 99 -19.99 21.50 -4.86
N LYS A 100 -20.85 20.70 -4.26
CA LYS A 100 -22.30 20.95 -4.21
C LYS A 100 -22.71 21.88 -3.08
N LEU A 101 -21.84 22.12 -2.16
CA LEU A 101 -22.07 23.05 -1.06
C LEU A 101 -21.73 24.47 -1.47
#